data_db8d9407f7bf80dce325a70605dca74f
#
_entry.id   db8d9407f7bf80dce325a70605dca74f
#
_cell.length_a   1.000
_cell.length_b   1.000
_cell.length_c   1.000
_cell.angle_alpha   90.00
_cell.angle_beta   90.00
_cell.angle_gamma   90.00
#
_symmetry.space_group_name_H-M   'P 1'
#
loop_
_entity.id
_entity.type
_entity.pdbx_description
1 polymer ?
#
loop_
_entity_poly.entity_id
_entity_poly.type
_entity_poly.pdbx_seq_one_letter_code
_entity_poly.pdbx_strand_id
1 'polypeptide(L)'
;MDFGIWGPIAREDLPGLCDRVCALLEQNGGGVALCNVSGVDVDAVTVDALARLQLAARRHGCQVRLQHASSELVELIAFMGLTDVLPPKPS
;
A
#
# COMPACT_ATOMS: atom_id res chain seq x y z
N MET A 1 10.54 -6.66 -4.70
CA MET A 1 10.66 -6.58 -3.23
C MET A 1 9.33 -6.89 -2.59
N ASP A 2 9.33 -7.70 -1.56
CA ASP A 2 8.12 -8.08 -0.83
C ASP A 2 8.17 -7.55 0.60
N PHE A 3 7.06 -7.01 1.07
CA PHE A 3 6.92 -6.62 2.47
C PHE A 3 5.47 -6.79 2.91
N GLY A 4 5.23 -6.77 4.21
CA GLY A 4 3.89 -6.96 4.77
C GLY A 4 3.53 -5.86 5.75
N ILE A 5 2.23 -5.61 5.85
CA ILE A 5 1.66 -4.69 6.82
C ILE A 5 0.62 -5.45 7.63
N TRP A 6 0.64 -5.26 8.93
CA TRP A 6 -0.27 -5.95 9.84
C TRP A 6 -0.98 -4.98 10.77
N GLY A 7 -2.17 -5.38 11.19
CA GLY A 7 -2.93 -4.70 12.22
C GLY A 7 -3.49 -3.36 11.80
N PRO A 8 -4.04 -2.63 12.77
CA PRO A 8 -4.52 -1.29 12.49
C PRO A 8 -3.34 -0.34 12.24
N ILE A 9 -3.53 0.52 11.25
CA ILE A 9 -2.54 1.54 10.90
C ILE A 9 -3.05 2.87 11.45
N ALA A 10 -2.26 3.50 12.34
CA ALA A 10 -2.57 4.83 12.82
C ALA A 10 -1.98 5.87 11.87
N ARG A 11 -2.65 7.02 11.77
CA ARG A 11 -2.15 8.11 10.92
C ARG A 11 -0.77 8.58 11.34
N GLU A 12 -0.47 8.50 12.64
CA GLU A 12 0.82 8.89 13.18
C GLU A 12 1.97 8.01 12.69
N ASP A 13 1.66 6.78 12.28
CA ASP A 13 2.66 5.82 11.81
C ASP A 13 3.00 6.01 10.33
N LEU A 14 2.19 6.78 9.59
CA LEU A 14 2.34 6.92 8.15
C LEU A 14 3.69 7.49 7.71
N PRO A 15 4.19 8.59 8.30
CA PRO A 15 5.48 9.13 7.86
C PRO A 15 6.61 8.12 8.00
N GLY A 16 6.68 7.42 9.13
CA GLY A 16 7.71 6.42 9.36
C GLY A 16 7.58 5.22 8.43
N LEU A 17 6.36 4.77 8.17
CA LEU A 17 6.10 3.67 7.25
C LEU A 17 6.52 4.04 5.82
N CYS A 18 6.12 5.22 5.34
CA CYS A 18 6.49 5.69 4.02
C CYS A 18 8.01 5.82 3.87
N ASP A 19 8.67 6.38 4.87
CA ASP A 19 10.12 6.56 4.84
C ASP A 19 10.85 5.22 4.76
N ARG A 20 10.41 4.24 5.54
CA ARG A 20 11.02 2.90 5.53
C ARG A 20 10.84 2.20 4.19
N VAL A 21 9.64 2.24 3.63
CA VAL A 21 9.37 1.61 2.34
C VAL A 21 10.13 2.32 1.23
N CYS A 22 10.15 3.64 1.23
CA CYS A 22 10.90 4.40 0.22
C CYS A 22 12.39 4.09 0.28
N ALA A 23 12.97 3.98 1.49
CA ALA A 23 14.38 3.62 1.64
C ALA A 23 14.66 2.22 1.06
N LEU A 24 13.76 1.26 1.32
CA LEU A 24 13.90 -0.08 0.77
C LEU A 24 13.81 -0.09 -0.77
N LEU A 25 12.90 0.69 -1.31
CA LEU A 25 12.74 0.81 -2.76
C LEU A 25 13.98 1.43 -3.41
N GLU A 26 14.55 2.45 -2.79
CA GLU A 26 15.79 3.06 -3.27
C GLU A 26 16.95 2.09 -3.26
N GLN A 27 17.09 1.29 -2.19
CA GLN A 27 18.13 0.27 -2.09
C GLN A 27 18.01 -0.80 -3.16
N ASN A 28 16.79 -1.09 -3.62
CA ASN A 28 16.53 -2.09 -4.65
C ASN A 28 16.51 -1.49 -6.07
N GLY A 29 16.89 -0.23 -6.23
CA GLY A 29 16.94 0.42 -7.54
C GLY A 29 15.60 0.83 -8.10
N GLY A 30 14.57 0.87 -7.28
CA GLY A 30 13.21 1.18 -7.71
C GLY A 30 12.45 -0.06 -8.17
N GLY A 31 11.39 0.14 -8.96
CA GLY A 31 10.59 -0.95 -9.52
C GLY A 31 9.30 -1.20 -8.75
N VAL A 32 8.90 -2.47 -8.67
CA VAL A 32 7.63 -2.88 -8.07
C VAL A 32 7.86 -3.49 -6.69
N ALA A 33 7.16 -2.98 -5.69
CA ALA A 33 7.13 -3.54 -4.35
C ALA A 33 5.79 -4.26 -4.13
N LEU A 34 5.84 -5.51 -3.71
CA LEU A 34 4.65 -6.30 -3.41
C LEU A 34 4.34 -6.18 -1.92
N CYS A 35 3.18 -5.63 -1.61
CA CYS A 35 2.75 -5.39 -0.23
C CYS A 35 1.69 -6.41 0.17
N ASN A 36 2.02 -7.29 1.11
CA ASN A 36 1.07 -8.25 1.66
C ASN A 36 0.15 -7.53 2.65
N VAL A 37 -1.13 -7.47 2.33
CA VAL A 37 -2.13 -6.78 3.14
C VAL A 37 -3.14 -7.75 3.78
N SER A 38 -2.79 -9.04 3.85
CA SER A 38 -3.69 -10.03 4.44
C SER A 38 -3.96 -9.80 5.94
N GLY A 39 -3.04 -9.13 6.62
CA GLY A 39 -3.16 -8.87 8.06
C GLY A 39 -3.69 -7.50 8.44
N VAL A 40 -4.12 -6.68 7.48
CA VAL A 40 -4.62 -5.34 7.79
C VAL A 40 -6.12 -5.35 8.08
N ASP A 41 -6.58 -4.36 8.83
CA ASP A 41 -8.00 -4.15 9.05
C ASP A 41 -8.63 -3.51 7.81
N VAL A 42 -9.87 -3.87 7.52
CA VAL A 42 -10.61 -3.31 6.39
C VAL A 42 -11.35 -2.06 6.86
N ASP A 43 -10.66 -0.92 6.81
CA ASP A 43 -11.25 0.36 7.18
C ASP A 43 -10.69 1.49 6.31
N ALA A 44 -11.34 2.65 6.38
CA ALA A 44 -10.98 3.80 5.55
C ALA A 44 -9.58 4.34 5.88
N VAL A 45 -9.16 4.25 7.13
CA VAL A 45 -7.82 4.72 7.55
C VAL A 45 -6.75 3.86 6.89
N THR A 46 -6.95 2.55 6.88
CA THR A 46 -6.03 1.61 6.22
C THR A 46 -5.92 1.90 4.74
N VAL A 47 -7.06 2.09 4.06
CA VAL A 47 -7.06 2.39 2.62
C VAL A 47 -6.36 3.72 2.34
N ASP A 48 -6.63 4.74 3.15
CA ASP A 48 -5.97 6.03 3.02
C ASP A 48 -4.46 5.89 3.20
N ALA A 49 -4.02 5.09 4.17
CA ALA A 49 -2.61 4.83 4.42
C ALA A 49 -1.94 4.18 3.21
N LEU A 50 -2.58 3.16 2.65
CA LEU A 50 -2.07 2.46 1.48
C LEU A 50 -1.99 3.39 0.26
N ALA A 51 -2.98 4.26 0.08
CA ALA A 51 -2.98 5.22 -1.01
C ALA A 51 -1.82 6.21 -0.87
N ARG A 52 -1.58 6.72 0.32
CA ARG A 52 -0.46 7.62 0.60
C ARG A 52 0.88 6.95 0.35
N LEU A 53 0.99 5.69 0.74
CA LEU A 53 2.20 4.90 0.50
C LEU A 53 2.46 4.75 -1.01
N GLN A 54 1.44 4.47 -1.79
CA GLN A 54 1.56 4.37 -3.24
C GLN A 54 2.00 5.69 -3.87
N LEU A 55 1.42 6.80 -3.45
CA LEU A 55 1.79 8.10 -3.97
C LEU A 55 3.24 8.46 -3.63
N ALA A 56 3.69 8.13 -2.42
CA ALA A 56 5.07 8.31 -2.02
C ALA A 56 6.01 7.46 -2.88
N ALA A 57 5.65 6.20 -3.13
CA ALA A 57 6.44 5.32 -3.98
C ALA A 57 6.57 5.86 -5.40
N ARG A 58 5.48 6.39 -5.96
CA ARG A 58 5.51 6.98 -7.31
C ARG A 58 6.46 8.16 -7.42
N ARG A 59 6.61 8.94 -6.36
CA ARG A 59 7.56 10.05 -6.34
C ARG A 59 9.00 9.58 -6.48
N HIS A 60 9.27 8.35 -6.08
CA HIS A 60 10.60 7.73 -6.18
C HIS A 60 10.72 6.82 -7.42
N GLY A 61 9.80 6.91 -8.36
CA GLY A 61 9.83 6.10 -9.56
C GLY A 61 9.46 4.63 -9.33
N CYS A 62 8.74 4.35 -8.26
CA CYS A 62 8.39 2.99 -7.85
C CYS A 62 6.88 2.80 -7.84
N GLN A 63 6.46 1.55 -7.72
CA GLN A 63 5.05 1.19 -7.64
C GLN A 63 4.84 0.16 -6.55
N VAL A 64 3.82 0.38 -5.71
CA VAL A 64 3.41 -0.60 -4.71
C VAL A 64 2.21 -1.37 -5.27
N ARG A 65 2.25 -2.69 -5.18
CA ARG A 65 1.14 -3.55 -5.56
C ARG A 65 0.68 -4.35 -4.35
N LEU A 66 -0.62 -4.40 -4.13
CA LEU A 66 -1.18 -5.13 -3.01
C LEU A 66 -1.27 -6.61 -3.33
N GLN A 67 -0.88 -7.46 -2.38
CA GLN A 67 -1.03 -8.90 -2.45
C GLN A 67 -1.94 -9.39 -1.35
N HIS A 68 -2.73 -10.41 -1.65
CA HIS A 68 -3.63 -11.05 -0.68
C HIS A 68 -4.67 -10.10 -0.11
N ALA A 69 -5.08 -9.08 -0.90
CA ALA A 69 -6.16 -8.21 -0.51
C ALA A 69 -7.46 -8.98 -0.48
N SER A 70 -8.22 -8.87 0.62
CA SER A 70 -9.53 -9.50 0.70
C SER A 70 -10.51 -8.83 -0.24
N SER A 71 -11.59 -9.53 -0.57
CA SER A 71 -12.67 -8.95 -1.39
C SER A 71 -13.22 -7.69 -0.73
N GLU A 72 -13.34 -7.69 0.60
CA GLU A 72 -13.83 -6.54 1.35
C GLU A 72 -12.91 -5.34 1.20
N LEU A 73 -11.60 -5.56 1.25
CA LEU A 73 -10.63 -4.49 1.08
C LEU A 73 -10.70 -3.93 -0.35
N VAL A 74 -10.77 -4.79 -1.35
CA VAL A 74 -10.89 -4.37 -2.76
C VAL A 74 -12.16 -3.55 -2.97
N GLU A 75 -13.28 -3.99 -2.40
CA GLU A 75 -14.55 -3.26 -2.48
C GLU A 75 -14.46 -1.89 -1.83
N LEU A 76 -13.80 -1.80 -0.69
CA LEU A 76 -13.64 -0.52 0.02
C LEU A 76 -12.75 0.43 -0.79
N ILE A 77 -11.69 -0.06 -1.40
CA ILE A 77 -10.84 0.74 -2.28
C ILE A 77 -11.65 1.32 -3.43
N ALA A 78 -12.49 0.49 -4.06
CA ALA A 78 -13.36 0.92 -5.14
C ALA A 78 -14.39 1.94 -4.68
N PHE A 79 -14.98 1.70 -3.51
CA PHE A 79 -15.97 2.61 -2.91
C PHE A 79 -15.36 3.99 -2.64
N MET A 80 -14.11 4.04 -2.24
CA MET A 80 -13.41 5.30 -1.97
C MET A 80 -12.86 5.96 -3.25
N GLY A 81 -13.07 5.35 -4.41
CA GLY A 81 -12.60 5.89 -5.67
C GLY A 81 -11.09 5.80 -5.87
N LEU A 82 -10.43 4.87 -5.19
CA LEU A 82 -8.98 4.75 -5.22
C LEU A 82 -8.48 3.57 -6.08
N THR A 83 -9.32 3.01 -6.92
CA THR A 83 -8.94 1.88 -7.77
C THR A 83 -7.77 2.23 -8.70
N ASP A 84 -7.70 3.47 -9.17
CA ASP A 84 -6.61 3.93 -10.04
C ASP A 84 -5.28 4.07 -9.27
N VAL A 85 -5.37 4.41 -7.99
CA VAL A 85 -4.19 4.55 -7.12
C VAL A 85 -3.73 3.19 -6.62
N LEU A 86 -4.67 2.34 -6.23
CA LEU A 86 -4.42 1.01 -5.69
C LEU A 86 -5.13 -0.03 -6.55
N PRO A 87 -4.64 -0.28 -7.77
CA PRO A 87 -5.30 -1.24 -8.64
C PRO A 87 -5.26 -2.64 -8.04
N PRO A 88 -6.35 -3.39 -8.14
CA PRO A 88 -6.35 -4.77 -7.68
C PRO A 88 -5.38 -5.60 -8.51
N LYS A 89 -4.83 -6.65 -7.90
CA LYS A 89 -3.96 -7.56 -8.62
C LYS A 89 -4.73 -8.16 -9.79
N PRO A 90 -4.23 -8.09 -11.02
CA PRO A 90 -4.89 -8.75 -12.13
C PRO A 90 -4.91 -10.26 -11.87
N SER A 91 -6.08 -10.82 -12.00
CA SER A 91 -6.27 -12.27 -11.83
C SER A 91 -5.90 -13.01 -13.08
#